data_febaeae543ece72f1507524b067ec8b3
#
_entry.id   febaeae543ece72f1507524b067ec8b3
#
_cell.length_a   1.000
_cell.length_b   1.000
_cell.length_c   1.000
_cell.angle_alpha   90.00
_cell.angle_beta   90.00
_cell.angle_gamma   90.00
#
_symmetry.space_group_name_H-M   'P 1'
#
loop_
_entity.id
_entity.type
_entity.pdbx_description
1 polymer ?
#
loop_
_entity_poly.entity_id
_entity_poly.type
_entity_poly.pdbx_seq_one_letter_code
_entity_poly.pdbx_strand_id
1 'polypeptide(L)'
;MDINRQERAPIYEALEEFKKKRVVPFDVPGHKRGRGNPELVHLLGEKCVGLDVNSMKPLDNLCHPVSVIREAEELAADAFGAANAFLMVGGTTSAVQAMILSTCKAGDKIILPRNVHKSALNALVLCGAIPVYVNPQMNAKLGISLGMEIDQVARAIEENPDAKAVLVNNPTYYGICSDLRSIVALAHSKGIKVLTDEAHGTHLYFGKGLSISGMAAGADMSAVSMHKSGGSLTQSSILLTGRDVNADYVRQIINLTQTTSASYLLLSSLDISRRNLALRGEESFAKVAQMSEYARQEINSIGGYYAYGRDLVNGTSIYDYDVTKLSIYTLDIGLAGIEVYDLLRDEYDIQIEFGDICNILAYISIGDRIQDIERLVGALEDIKRLYSKDKTGLLSGEYINPKVAVSPQEAFYSQKKSVRIMDAVGAVSGEFVMCYPPGIPILAPGELITKEIAQYIVYAKEKGCSMQGTEDPAVEYLKVLEQ
;
A
#
# COMPACT_ATOMS: atom_id res chain seq x y z
N MET A 1 -20.83 -12.76 7.18
CA MET A 1 -20.86 -11.58 8.10
C MET A 1 -22.20 -11.55 8.85
N ASP A 2 -22.14 -11.51 10.17
CA ASP A 2 -23.34 -11.38 11.06
C ASP A 2 -23.52 -9.89 11.41
N ILE A 3 -24.47 -9.23 10.74
CA ILE A 3 -24.70 -7.77 10.87
C ILE A 3 -24.99 -7.34 12.31
N ASN A 4 -25.75 -8.14 13.07
CA ASN A 4 -26.10 -7.78 14.46
C ASN A 4 -24.85 -7.72 15.36
N ARG A 5 -23.91 -8.65 15.16
CA ARG A 5 -22.62 -8.61 15.86
C ARG A 5 -21.74 -7.44 15.46
N GLN A 6 -21.84 -6.99 14.21
CA GLN A 6 -21.02 -5.89 13.67
C GLN A 6 -21.39 -4.50 14.24
N GLU A 7 -22.53 -4.35 14.94
CA GLU A 7 -22.87 -3.11 15.64
C GLU A 7 -21.92 -2.78 16.81
N ARG A 8 -21.23 -3.80 17.35
CA ARG A 8 -20.27 -3.63 18.45
C ARG A 8 -18.97 -3.02 17.97
N ALA A 9 -18.36 -2.22 18.85
CA ALA A 9 -16.98 -1.76 18.74
C ALA A 9 -16.27 -1.95 20.09
N PRO A 10 -15.84 -3.20 20.41
CA PRO A 10 -15.44 -3.59 21.77
C PRO A 10 -14.31 -2.75 22.36
N ILE A 11 -13.30 -2.38 21.56
CA ILE A 11 -12.17 -1.55 22.02
C ILE A 11 -12.64 -0.13 22.35
N TYR A 12 -13.43 0.47 21.45
CA TYR A 12 -13.99 1.80 21.67
C TYR A 12 -14.92 1.81 22.89
N GLU A 13 -15.81 0.84 23.01
CA GLU A 13 -16.75 0.72 24.13
C GLU A 13 -16.00 0.59 25.46
N ALA A 14 -14.95 -0.24 25.52
CA ALA A 14 -14.11 -0.40 26.71
C ALA A 14 -13.37 0.88 27.10
N LEU A 15 -12.86 1.64 26.11
CA LEU A 15 -12.22 2.94 26.35
C LEU A 15 -13.19 3.98 26.91
N GLU A 16 -14.40 4.07 26.36
CA GLU A 16 -15.45 4.98 26.86
C GLU A 16 -15.86 4.61 28.29
N GLU A 17 -16.00 3.32 28.59
CA GLU A 17 -16.31 2.86 29.95
C GLU A 17 -15.16 3.14 30.93
N PHE A 18 -13.92 2.87 30.52
CA PHE A 18 -12.73 3.15 31.33
C PHE A 18 -12.63 4.64 31.67
N LYS A 19 -12.92 5.53 30.71
CA LYS A 19 -12.92 6.97 30.90
C LYS A 19 -13.95 7.40 31.95
N LYS A 20 -15.16 6.79 31.97
CA LYS A 20 -16.23 7.10 32.97
C LYS A 20 -15.80 6.79 34.40
N LYS A 21 -14.93 5.79 34.61
CA LYS A 21 -14.44 5.40 35.94
C LYS A 21 -13.53 6.43 36.61
N ARG A 22 -13.03 7.43 35.89
CA ARG A 22 -12.16 8.51 36.40
C ARG A 22 -10.97 8.00 37.23
N VAL A 23 -10.35 6.91 36.79
CA VAL A 23 -9.22 6.26 37.47
C VAL A 23 -8.04 7.24 37.60
N VAL A 24 -7.41 7.29 38.78
CA VAL A 24 -6.22 8.10 39.02
C VAL A 24 -5.02 7.40 38.31
N PRO A 25 -4.36 8.07 37.36
CA PRO A 25 -3.34 7.43 36.54
C PRO A 25 -1.95 7.49 37.19
N PHE A 26 -1.43 6.33 37.62
CA PHE A 26 -0.03 6.12 37.92
C PHE A 26 0.68 5.29 36.87
N ASP A 27 -0.04 4.93 35.80
CA ASP A 27 0.40 4.22 34.60
C ASP A 27 0.98 5.18 33.54
N VAL A 28 1.57 4.63 32.48
CA VAL A 28 1.95 5.35 31.25
C VAL A 28 0.71 5.53 30.37
N PRO A 29 0.66 6.53 29.49
CA PRO A 29 1.68 7.52 29.09
C PRO A 29 1.93 8.63 30.14
N GLY A 30 3.13 9.23 30.07
CA GLY A 30 3.60 10.24 31.02
C GLY A 30 2.80 11.55 31.05
N HIS A 31 2.07 11.87 29.99
CA HIS A 31 1.16 13.06 29.96
C HIS A 31 -0.05 12.92 30.89
N LYS A 32 -0.29 11.73 31.45
CA LYS A 32 -1.34 11.50 32.47
C LYS A 32 -2.69 12.07 32.04
N ARG A 33 -3.18 11.65 30.85
CA ARG A 33 -4.43 12.13 30.24
C ARG A 33 -4.45 13.64 30.02
N GLY A 34 -3.29 14.18 29.63
CA GLY A 34 -3.10 15.57 29.26
C GLY A 34 -2.62 16.51 30.38
N ARG A 35 -2.71 16.11 31.68
CA ARG A 35 -2.30 16.96 32.81
C ARG A 35 -0.81 17.35 32.76
N GLY A 36 0.05 16.48 32.22
CA GLY A 36 1.49 16.71 32.10
C GLY A 36 1.91 17.46 30.83
N ASN A 37 0.98 17.71 29.89
CA ASN A 37 1.26 18.41 28.63
C ASN A 37 0.01 19.17 28.14
N PRO A 38 -0.25 20.39 28.65
CA PRO A 38 -1.39 21.20 28.26
C PRO A 38 -1.40 21.60 26.78
N GLU A 39 -0.23 21.79 26.15
CA GLU A 39 -0.12 22.12 24.73
C GLU A 39 -0.63 20.97 23.85
N LEU A 40 -0.31 19.73 24.24
CA LEU A 40 -0.85 18.55 23.56
C LEU A 40 -2.38 18.46 23.68
N VAL A 41 -2.93 18.85 24.82
CA VAL A 41 -4.39 18.93 25.02
C VAL A 41 -5.01 20.01 24.15
N HIS A 42 -4.34 21.18 24.03
CA HIS A 42 -4.79 22.24 23.13
C HIS A 42 -4.83 21.79 21.67
N LEU A 43 -3.79 21.05 21.23
CA LEU A 43 -3.69 20.54 19.85
C LEU A 43 -4.73 19.47 19.53
N LEU A 44 -4.89 18.45 20.40
CA LEU A 44 -5.66 17.24 20.10
C LEU A 44 -7.06 17.22 20.75
N GLY A 45 -7.30 18.10 21.70
CA GLY A 45 -8.51 18.12 22.52
C GLY A 45 -8.46 17.12 23.70
N GLU A 46 -9.13 17.46 24.80
CA GLU A 46 -9.17 16.64 26.02
C GLU A 46 -9.69 15.21 25.78
N LYS A 47 -10.66 15.06 24.87
CA LYS A 47 -11.25 13.75 24.57
C LYS A 47 -10.19 12.81 23.95
N CYS A 48 -9.46 13.28 22.97
CA CYS A 48 -8.44 12.49 22.27
C CYS A 48 -7.31 12.10 23.22
N VAL A 49 -6.70 13.08 23.90
CA VAL A 49 -5.59 12.82 24.83
C VAL A 49 -6.04 11.97 26.04
N GLY A 50 -7.32 12.10 26.44
CA GLY A 50 -7.90 11.29 27.52
C GLY A 50 -8.12 9.81 27.15
N LEU A 51 -8.13 9.47 25.85
CA LEU A 51 -8.24 8.11 25.35
C LEU A 51 -6.87 7.49 24.99
N ASP A 52 -5.80 8.28 25.02
CA ASP A 52 -4.45 7.76 24.83
C ASP A 52 -3.95 7.12 26.13
N VAL A 53 -4.00 5.81 26.15
CA VAL A 53 -3.69 4.92 27.29
C VAL A 53 -2.83 3.76 26.80
N ASN A 54 -2.25 3.00 27.73
CA ASN A 54 -1.50 1.79 27.42
C ASN A 54 -2.30 0.52 27.76
N SER A 55 -1.73 -0.65 27.40
CA SER A 55 -2.29 -1.97 27.70
C SER A 55 -2.52 -2.14 29.21
N MET A 56 -3.71 -2.58 29.57
CA MET A 56 -4.10 -2.90 30.94
C MET A 56 -5.23 -3.91 30.94
N LYS A 57 -5.44 -4.61 32.04
CA LYS A 57 -6.42 -5.70 32.13
C LYS A 57 -7.82 -5.36 31.57
N PRO A 58 -8.43 -4.18 31.78
CA PRO A 58 -9.74 -3.85 31.21
C PRO A 58 -9.73 -3.56 29.71
N LEU A 59 -8.56 -3.26 29.13
CA LEU A 59 -8.41 -2.84 27.74
C LEU A 59 -7.68 -3.89 26.88
N ASP A 60 -7.28 -5.03 27.49
CA ASP A 60 -6.56 -6.10 26.81
C ASP A 60 -5.08 -5.76 26.47
N ASN A 61 -4.44 -6.63 25.69
CA ASN A 61 -3.05 -6.46 25.22
C ASN A 61 -2.93 -6.95 23.79
N LEU A 62 -2.49 -6.08 22.88
CA LEU A 62 -2.40 -6.39 21.45
C LEU A 62 -1.43 -7.56 21.15
N CYS A 63 -0.37 -7.74 21.95
CA CYS A 63 0.56 -8.85 21.76
C CYS A 63 0.00 -10.21 22.20
N HIS A 64 -1.00 -10.22 23.07
CA HIS A 64 -1.68 -11.41 23.56
C HIS A 64 -3.15 -11.11 23.85
N PRO A 65 -3.98 -10.91 22.82
CA PRO A 65 -5.38 -10.53 22.97
C PRO A 65 -6.21 -11.68 23.53
N VAL A 66 -6.98 -11.40 24.59
CA VAL A 66 -7.83 -12.38 25.29
C VAL A 66 -9.23 -11.85 25.57
N SER A 67 -9.51 -10.58 25.34
CA SER A 67 -10.79 -9.93 25.63
C SER A 67 -11.22 -8.97 24.51
N VAL A 68 -11.25 -7.66 24.76
CA VAL A 68 -11.84 -6.68 23.82
C VAL A 68 -11.08 -6.55 22.51
N ILE A 69 -9.76 -6.70 22.51
CA ILE A 69 -8.98 -6.73 21.26
C ILE A 69 -9.25 -8.04 20.51
N ARG A 70 -9.31 -9.16 21.22
CA ARG A 70 -9.67 -10.45 20.62
C ARG A 70 -11.06 -10.41 19.97
N GLU A 71 -12.05 -9.85 20.67
CA GLU A 71 -13.39 -9.68 20.12
C GLU A 71 -13.39 -8.78 18.88
N ALA A 72 -12.64 -7.68 18.87
CA ALA A 72 -12.50 -6.79 17.72
C ALA A 72 -11.84 -7.50 16.52
N GLU A 73 -10.83 -8.32 16.76
CA GLU A 73 -10.18 -9.14 15.71
C GLU A 73 -11.14 -10.21 15.14
N GLU A 74 -11.96 -10.85 15.97
CA GLU A 74 -12.98 -11.81 15.52
C GLU A 74 -14.07 -11.12 14.68
N LEU A 75 -14.51 -9.92 15.08
CA LEU A 75 -15.45 -9.12 14.30
C LEU A 75 -14.84 -8.65 12.98
N ALA A 76 -13.55 -8.30 12.97
CA ALA A 76 -12.83 -7.94 11.73
C ALA A 76 -12.74 -9.16 10.80
N ALA A 77 -12.38 -10.33 11.31
CA ALA A 77 -12.34 -11.56 10.52
C ALA A 77 -13.70 -11.86 9.87
N ASP A 78 -14.80 -11.76 10.63
CA ASP A 78 -16.16 -11.95 10.10
C ASP A 78 -16.52 -10.89 9.03
N ALA A 79 -16.21 -9.60 9.29
CA ALA A 79 -16.52 -8.53 8.36
C ALA A 79 -15.77 -8.67 7.01
N PHE A 80 -14.52 -9.12 7.05
CA PHE A 80 -13.68 -9.30 5.87
C PHE A 80 -13.77 -10.69 5.24
N GLY A 81 -14.57 -11.60 5.81
CA GLY A 81 -14.69 -12.98 5.30
C GLY A 81 -13.42 -13.81 5.45
N ALA A 82 -12.58 -13.46 6.42
CA ALA A 82 -11.34 -14.17 6.76
C ALA A 82 -11.57 -15.20 7.88
N ALA A 83 -10.62 -16.12 8.06
CA ALA A 83 -10.63 -17.03 9.21
C ALA A 83 -10.12 -16.32 10.47
N ASN A 84 -9.08 -15.49 10.34
CA ASN A 84 -8.56 -14.67 11.42
C ASN A 84 -8.19 -13.27 10.89
N ALA A 85 -8.21 -12.30 11.77
CA ALA A 85 -7.72 -10.95 11.54
C ALA A 85 -6.82 -10.51 12.68
N PHE A 86 -5.81 -9.71 12.37
CA PHE A 86 -4.88 -9.13 13.33
C PHE A 86 -4.85 -7.62 13.15
N LEU A 87 -5.14 -6.88 14.21
CA LEU A 87 -5.05 -5.43 14.19
C LEU A 87 -3.59 -4.99 14.21
N MET A 88 -3.22 -4.13 13.27
CA MET A 88 -1.84 -3.70 13.06
C MET A 88 -1.72 -2.18 13.28
N VAL A 89 -0.80 -1.78 14.14
CA VAL A 89 -0.49 -0.36 14.44
C VAL A 89 0.85 0.09 13.84
N GLY A 90 1.48 -0.75 13.04
CA GLY A 90 2.71 -0.48 12.28
C GLY A 90 2.46 -0.27 10.77
N GLY A 91 1.21 -0.03 10.38
CA GLY A 91 0.81 0.12 8.98
C GLY A 91 0.80 -1.21 8.22
N THR A 92 0.38 -1.16 6.96
CA THR A 92 0.43 -2.32 6.07
C THR A 92 1.86 -2.78 5.79
N THR A 93 2.85 -1.90 6.00
CA THR A 93 4.27 -2.30 5.98
C THR A 93 4.54 -3.46 6.92
N SER A 94 4.11 -3.37 8.20
CA SER A 94 4.30 -4.47 9.15
C SER A 94 3.43 -5.68 8.84
N ALA A 95 2.24 -5.50 8.26
CA ALA A 95 1.38 -6.59 7.83
C ALA A 95 1.99 -7.38 6.67
N VAL A 96 2.49 -6.72 5.63
CA VAL A 96 3.19 -7.35 4.49
C VAL A 96 4.44 -8.07 4.96
N GLN A 97 5.23 -7.45 5.83
CA GLN A 97 6.39 -8.11 6.43
C GLN A 97 5.98 -9.37 7.20
N ALA A 98 4.95 -9.29 8.04
CA ALA A 98 4.47 -10.44 8.80
C ALA A 98 3.99 -11.58 7.91
N MET A 99 3.28 -11.29 6.78
CA MET A 99 2.88 -12.32 5.80
C MET A 99 4.11 -13.06 5.26
N ILE A 100 5.11 -12.33 4.81
CA ILE A 100 6.31 -12.93 4.19
C ILE A 100 7.14 -13.69 5.24
N LEU A 101 7.40 -13.09 6.41
CA LEU A 101 8.18 -13.72 7.49
C LEU A 101 7.49 -14.97 8.05
N SER A 102 6.15 -15.03 8.03
CA SER A 102 5.41 -16.23 8.48
C SER A 102 5.35 -17.34 7.42
N THR A 103 5.73 -17.05 6.18
CA THR A 103 5.65 -17.99 5.06
C THR A 103 7.02 -18.44 4.57
N CYS A 104 8.00 -17.54 4.57
CA CYS A 104 9.34 -17.76 4.01
C CYS A 104 10.43 -17.62 5.09
N LYS A 105 11.50 -18.39 4.92
CA LYS A 105 12.73 -18.32 5.71
C LYS A 105 13.94 -18.17 4.79
N ALA A 106 15.13 -18.07 5.34
CA ALA A 106 16.38 -17.92 4.59
C ALA A 106 16.55 -19.04 3.55
N GLY A 107 16.82 -18.65 2.31
CA GLY A 107 16.97 -19.52 1.16
C GLY A 107 15.67 -19.98 0.50
N ASP A 108 14.50 -19.75 1.10
CA ASP A 108 13.22 -20.02 0.44
C ASP A 108 12.98 -19.03 -0.72
N LYS A 109 12.34 -19.50 -1.79
CA LYS A 109 11.95 -18.64 -2.92
C LYS A 109 10.54 -18.11 -2.74
N ILE A 110 10.34 -16.84 -3.16
CA ILE A 110 9.04 -16.20 -3.25
C ILE A 110 8.87 -15.56 -4.63
N ILE A 111 7.76 -15.89 -5.29
CA ILE A 111 7.39 -15.30 -6.58
C ILE A 111 6.63 -14.01 -6.30
N LEU A 112 7.05 -12.89 -6.90
CA LEU A 112 6.43 -11.59 -6.68
C LEU A 112 6.61 -10.67 -7.91
N PRO A 113 5.69 -9.70 -8.13
CA PRO A 113 5.86 -8.76 -9.20
C PRO A 113 6.96 -7.75 -8.85
N ARG A 114 7.71 -7.27 -9.85
CA ARG A 114 8.82 -6.32 -9.59
C ARG A 114 8.33 -4.95 -9.09
N ASN A 115 7.09 -4.59 -9.37
CA ASN A 115 6.45 -3.35 -8.91
C ASN A 115 5.84 -3.43 -7.50
N VAL A 116 6.35 -4.31 -6.63
CA VAL A 116 5.95 -4.38 -5.22
C VAL A 116 6.36 -3.13 -4.45
N HIS A 117 5.60 -2.83 -3.40
CA HIS A 117 6.02 -1.83 -2.43
C HIS A 117 7.28 -2.28 -1.67
N LYS A 118 8.13 -1.33 -1.27
CA LYS A 118 9.38 -1.59 -0.54
C LYS A 118 9.23 -2.49 0.68
N SER A 119 8.05 -2.54 1.31
CA SER A 119 7.79 -3.39 2.48
C SER A 119 8.01 -4.88 2.18
N ALA A 120 7.68 -5.33 0.97
CA ALA A 120 7.91 -6.71 0.55
C ALA A 120 9.42 -7.00 0.45
N LEU A 121 10.18 -6.12 -0.22
CA LEU A 121 11.64 -6.28 -0.34
C LEU A 121 12.36 -6.15 1.01
N ASN A 122 11.89 -5.26 1.89
CA ASN A 122 12.39 -5.18 3.26
C ASN A 122 12.19 -6.50 4.02
N ALA A 123 11.05 -7.18 3.81
CA ALA A 123 10.82 -8.50 4.39
C ALA A 123 11.83 -9.54 3.89
N LEU A 124 12.22 -9.48 2.60
CA LEU A 124 13.24 -10.36 2.03
C LEU A 124 14.63 -10.11 2.66
N VAL A 125 14.96 -8.83 2.91
CA VAL A 125 16.17 -8.47 3.66
C VAL A 125 16.14 -9.07 5.05
N LEU A 126 14.98 -9.00 5.74
CA LEU A 126 14.84 -9.52 7.11
C LEU A 126 14.90 -11.05 7.19
N CYS A 127 14.17 -11.77 6.31
CA CYS A 127 14.07 -13.23 6.38
C CYS A 127 15.10 -13.99 5.52
N GLY A 128 15.78 -13.35 4.59
CA GLY A 128 16.73 -13.98 3.67
C GLY A 128 16.08 -14.80 2.57
N ALA A 129 14.80 -14.59 2.26
CA ALA A 129 14.15 -15.24 1.12
C ALA A 129 14.64 -14.64 -0.20
N ILE A 130 14.60 -15.46 -1.25
CA ILE A 130 15.11 -15.14 -2.57
C ILE A 130 13.95 -14.74 -3.48
N PRO A 131 13.95 -13.52 -4.04
CA PRO A 131 12.91 -13.10 -4.97
C PRO A 131 13.02 -13.81 -6.31
N VAL A 132 11.88 -14.27 -6.82
CA VAL A 132 11.67 -14.69 -8.21
C VAL A 132 10.73 -13.67 -8.83
N TYR A 133 11.26 -12.74 -9.61
CA TYR A 133 10.45 -11.66 -10.15
C TYR A 133 9.61 -12.12 -11.35
N VAL A 134 8.33 -11.83 -11.26
CA VAL A 134 7.43 -11.74 -12.41
C VAL A 134 7.40 -10.28 -12.83
N ASN A 135 7.82 -9.99 -14.06
CA ASN A 135 7.84 -8.62 -14.56
C ASN A 135 6.50 -8.32 -15.24
N PRO A 136 5.62 -7.51 -14.63
CA PRO A 136 4.38 -7.13 -15.27
C PRO A 136 4.65 -6.36 -16.56
N GLN A 137 3.77 -6.50 -17.53
CA GLN A 137 3.85 -5.69 -18.74
C GLN A 137 3.70 -4.19 -18.39
N MET A 138 4.20 -3.34 -19.28
CA MET A 138 4.05 -1.89 -19.20
C MET A 138 3.06 -1.42 -20.27
N ASN A 139 2.16 -0.54 -19.89
CA ASN A 139 1.45 0.28 -20.88
C ASN A 139 2.37 1.42 -21.29
N ALA A 140 3.00 1.30 -22.47
CA ALA A 140 4.00 2.27 -22.94
C ALA A 140 3.44 3.70 -23.08
N LYS A 141 2.15 3.85 -23.43
CA LYS A 141 1.51 5.17 -23.55
C LYS A 141 1.34 5.82 -22.18
N LEU A 142 0.83 5.06 -21.21
CA LEU A 142 0.51 5.58 -19.88
C LEU A 142 1.71 5.57 -18.92
N GLY A 143 2.79 4.85 -19.26
CA GLY A 143 3.96 4.71 -18.39
C GLY A 143 3.69 3.96 -17.09
N ILE A 144 2.69 3.07 -17.04
CA ILE A 144 2.29 2.34 -15.85
C ILE A 144 2.55 0.85 -15.97
N SER A 145 2.97 0.22 -14.87
CA SER A 145 3.04 -1.24 -14.76
C SER A 145 1.64 -1.83 -14.65
N LEU A 146 1.43 -2.95 -15.33
CA LEU A 146 0.16 -3.67 -15.35
C LEU A 146 0.09 -4.74 -14.25
N GLY A 147 -0.93 -5.60 -14.27
CA GLY A 147 -1.09 -6.73 -13.37
C GLY A 147 -0.20 -7.92 -13.75
N MET A 148 -0.14 -8.90 -12.86
CA MET A 148 0.52 -10.18 -13.14
C MET A 148 -0.37 -11.02 -14.05
N GLU A 149 0.18 -11.47 -15.17
CA GLU A 149 -0.51 -12.40 -16.07
C GLU A 149 -0.36 -13.84 -15.58
N ILE A 150 -1.43 -14.63 -15.72
CA ILE A 150 -1.45 -16.02 -15.27
C ILE A 150 -0.35 -16.87 -15.93
N ASP A 151 -0.05 -16.65 -17.22
CA ASP A 151 0.97 -17.39 -17.97
C ASP A 151 2.39 -17.07 -17.45
N GLN A 152 2.62 -15.85 -17.00
CA GLN A 152 3.91 -15.46 -16.40
C GLN A 152 4.08 -16.10 -15.02
N VAL A 153 3.01 -16.14 -14.22
CA VAL A 153 2.99 -16.80 -12.90
C VAL A 153 3.19 -18.31 -13.08
N ALA A 154 2.54 -18.93 -14.08
CA ALA A 154 2.69 -20.34 -14.38
C ALA A 154 4.13 -20.71 -14.72
N ARG A 155 4.79 -19.95 -15.59
CA ARG A 155 6.21 -20.15 -15.94
C ARG A 155 7.10 -19.98 -14.71
N ALA A 156 6.89 -18.95 -13.91
CA ALA A 156 7.68 -18.72 -12.71
C ALA A 156 7.56 -19.87 -11.70
N ILE A 157 6.37 -20.48 -11.56
CA ILE A 157 6.12 -21.66 -10.73
C ILE A 157 6.78 -22.90 -11.32
N GLU A 158 6.69 -23.12 -12.63
CA GLU A 158 7.31 -24.26 -13.32
C GLU A 158 8.84 -24.23 -13.21
N GLU A 159 9.44 -23.06 -13.34
CA GLU A 159 10.89 -22.85 -13.20
C GLU A 159 11.34 -22.89 -11.72
N ASN A 160 10.44 -22.66 -10.77
CA ASN A 160 10.73 -22.63 -9.32
C ASN A 160 9.67 -23.42 -8.53
N PRO A 161 9.58 -24.74 -8.72
CA PRO A 161 8.57 -25.58 -8.06
C PRO A 161 8.75 -25.68 -6.53
N ASP A 162 9.88 -25.23 -6.01
CA ASP A 162 10.24 -25.13 -4.59
C ASP A 162 9.83 -23.80 -3.93
N ALA A 163 9.24 -22.86 -4.71
CA ALA A 163 8.76 -21.59 -4.18
C ALA A 163 7.71 -21.81 -3.07
N LYS A 164 7.73 -20.96 -2.04
CA LYS A 164 6.84 -21.07 -0.88
C LYS A 164 5.59 -20.24 -1.02
N ALA A 165 5.68 -19.12 -1.73
CA ALA A 165 4.56 -18.23 -1.94
C ALA A 165 4.61 -17.52 -3.29
N VAL A 166 3.43 -17.07 -3.73
CA VAL A 166 3.24 -16.02 -4.73
C VAL A 166 2.67 -14.80 -4.01
N LEU A 167 3.31 -13.65 -4.12
CA LEU A 167 2.79 -12.37 -3.64
C LEU A 167 2.17 -11.61 -4.82
N VAL A 168 0.97 -11.09 -4.64
CA VAL A 168 0.23 -10.32 -5.66
C VAL A 168 -0.18 -8.97 -5.08
N ASN A 169 0.13 -7.87 -5.79
CA ASN A 169 -0.47 -6.55 -5.50
C ASN A 169 -1.86 -6.49 -6.13
N ASN A 170 -2.91 -6.27 -5.34
CA ASN A 170 -4.27 -6.21 -5.87
C ASN A 170 -5.19 -5.32 -5.03
N PRO A 171 -5.60 -4.13 -5.54
CA PRO A 171 -5.17 -3.54 -6.82
C PRO A 171 -3.75 -2.96 -6.77
N THR A 172 -3.16 -2.70 -7.93
CA THR A 172 -1.96 -1.86 -8.01
C THR A 172 -2.28 -0.42 -7.62
N TYR A 173 -1.26 0.41 -7.51
CA TYR A 173 -1.42 1.83 -7.16
C TYR A 173 -2.34 2.57 -8.14
N TYR A 174 -2.26 2.23 -9.43
CA TYR A 174 -3.09 2.83 -10.50
C TYR A 174 -4.46 2.18 -10.68
N GLY A 175 -4.81 1.20 -9.86
CA GLY A 175 -6.12 0.53 -9.91
C GLY A 175 -6.18 -0.74 -10.76
N ILE A 176 -5.06 -1.22 -11.28
CA ILE A 176 -5.02 -2.46 -12.07
C ILE A 176 -5.18 -3.67 -11.15
N CYS A 177 -6.08 -4.59 -11.52
CA CYS A 177 -6.30 -5.86 -10.84
C CYS A 177 -5.90 -7.03 -11.73
N SER A 178 -5.25 -8.04 -11.14
CA SER A 178 -4.86 -9.31 -11.77
C SER A 178 -6.00 -10.33 -11.68
N ASP A 179 -5.95 -11.40 -12.49
CA ASP A 179 -6.84 -12.58 -12.32
C ASP A 179 -6.46 -13.36 -11.06
N LEU A 180 -6.84 -12.81 -9.92
CA LEU A 180 -6.45 -13.33 -8.62
C LEU A 180 -7.00 -14.74 -8.36
N ARG A 181 -8.22 -15.07 -8.86
CA ARG A 181 -8.79 -16.42 -8.72
C ARG A 181 -7.96 -17.47 -9.42
N SER A 182 -7.57 -17.22 -10.66
CA SER A 182 -6.76 -18.15 -11.45
C SER A 182 -5.37 -18.29 -10.86
N ILE A 183 -4.76 -17.18 -10.39
CA ILE A 183 -3.45 -17.23 -9.72
C ILE A 183 -3.52 -18.07 -8.43
N VAL A 184 -4.56 -17.89 -7.60
CA VAL A 184 -4.75 -18.67 -6.37
C VAL A 184 -4.94 -20.15 -6.70
N ALA A 185 -5.83 -20.49 -7.65
CA ALA A 185 -6.08 -21.87 -8.04
C ALA A 185 -4.82 -22.56 -8.56
N LEU A 186 -4.05 -21.87 -9.39
CA LEU A 186 -2.78 -22.38 -9.95
C LEU A 186 -1.75 -22.63 -8.83
N ALA A 187 -1.47 -21.65 -7.99
CA ALA A 187 -0.49 -21.76 -6.92
C ALA A 187 -0.88 -22.88 -5.93
N HIS A 188 -2.13 -22.93 -5.50
CA HIS A 188 -2.62 -23.98 -4.60
C HIS A 188 -2.53 -25.38 -5.23
N SER A 189 -2.74 -25.54 -6.55
CA SER A 189 -2.54 -26.82 -7.25
C SER A 189 -1.11 -27.36 -7.15
N LYS A 190 -0.15 -26.48 -6.84
CA LYS A 190 1.28 -26.81 -6.65
C LYS A 190 1.71 -26.76 -5.18
N GLY A 191 0.78 -26.56 -4.25
CA GLY A 191 1.07 -26.46 -2.81
C GLY A 191 1.78 -25.16 -2.42
N ILE A 192 1.71 -24.12 -3.26
CA ILE A 192 2.32 -22.81 -3.04
C ILE A 192 1.27 -21.87 -2.48
N LYS A 193 1.61 -21.11 -1.43
CA LYS A 193 0.70 -20.13 -0.79
C LYS A 193 0.55 -18.88 -1.63
N VAL A 194 -0.59 -18.20 -1.47
CA VAL A 194 -0.83 -16.89 -2.10
C VAL A 194 -1.01 -15.82 -1.04
N LEU A 195 -0.18 -14.77 -1.14
CA LEU A 195 -0.19 -13.58 -0.29
C LEU A 195 -0.68 -12.40 -1.15
N THR A 196 -1.59 -11.57 -0.61
CA THR A 196 -2.06 -10.40 -1.34
C THR A 196 -1.72 -9.12 -0.59
N ASP A 197 -1.00 -8.21 -1.27
CA ASP A 197 -0.87 -6.84 -0.79
C ASP A 197 -2.06 -6.04 -1.32
N GLU A 198 -3.04 -5.86 -0.46
CA GLU A 198 -4.26 -5.09 -0.68
C GLU A 198 -4.23 -3.76 0.09
N ALA A 199 -3.05 -3.15 0.24
CA ALA A 199 -2.93 -1.85 0.87
C ALA A 199 -3.89 -0.81 0.26
N HIS A 200 -4.21 -0.95 -1.02
CA HIS A 200 -5.16 -0.11 -1.74
C HIS A 200 -6.53 -0.77 -1.95
N GLY A 201 -6.84 -1.88 -1.28
CA GLY A 201 -7.98 -2.75 -1.56
C GLY A 201 -8.99 -2.93 -0.43
N THR A 202 -8.93 -2.17 0.68
CA THR A 202 -9.88 -2.33 1.80
C THR A 202 -11.35 -2.26 1.35
N HIS A 203 -11.69 -1.39 0.42
CA HIS A 203 -13.04 -1.21 -0.11
C HIS A 203 -13.55 -2.40 -0.93
N LEU A 204 -12.66 -3.24 -1.47
CA LEU A 204 -13.04 -4.43 -2.25
C LEU A 204 -13.82 -5.46 -1.41
N TYR A 205 -13.69 -5.40 -0.10
CA TYR A 205 -14.40 -6.29 0.84
C TYR A 205 -15.84 -5.87 1.09
N PHE A 206 -16.20 -4.60 0.81
CA PHE A 206 -17.49 -4.02 1.20
C PHE A 206 -18.29 -3.45 0.04
N GLY A 207 -17.67 -3.14 -1.09
CA GLY A 207 -18.36 -2.57 -2.26
C GLY A 207 -18.89 -3.63 -3.22
N LYS A 208 -20.16 -3.54 -3.62
CA LYS A 208 -20.71 -4.38 -4.71
C LYS A 208 -20.22 -3.94 -6.07
N GLY A 209 -19.91 -4.89 -6.95
CA GLY A 209 -19.48 -4.63 -8.32
C GLY A 209 -18.05 -4.08 -8.44
N LEU A 210 -17.30 -4.09 -7.34
CA LEU A 210 -15.86 -3.85 -7.33
C LEU A 210 -15.10 -5.15 -7.63
N SER A 211 -13.81 -5.00 -7.91
CA SER A 211 -12.90 -6.14 -8.16
C SER A 211 -12.84 -7.09 -6.97
N ILE A 212 -12.42 -8.32 -7.21
CA ILE A 212 -12.39 -9.36 -6.17
C ILE A 212 -11.30 -9.06 -5.13
N SER A 213 -11.61 -9.27 -3.85
CA SER A 213 -10.64 -9.19 -2.76
C SER A 213 -9.88 -10.51 -2.56
N GLY A 214 -8.71 -10.43 -1.90
CA GLY A 214 -7.85 -11.59 -1.64
C GLY A 214 -8.55 -12.73 -0.92
N MET A 215 -9.24 -12.43 0.17
CA MET A 215 -9.98 -13.48 0.91
C MET A 215 -11.10 -14.11 0.09
N ALA A 216 -11.83 -13.31 -0.71
CA ALA A 216 -12.87 -13.83 -1.59
C ALA A 216 -12.31 -14.63 -2.78
N ALA A 217 -11.07 -14.38 -3.19
CA ALA A 217 -10.37 -15.18 -4.18
C ALA A 217 -9.77 -16.46 -3.61
N GLY A 218 -9.69 -16.60 -2.28
CA GLY A 218 -9.10 -17.74 -1.60
C GLY A 218 -7.62 -17.62 -1.28
N ALA A 219 -7.06 -16.40 -1.26
CA ALA A 219 -5.68 -16.18 -0.84
C ALA A 219 -5.45 -16.64 0.60
N ASP A 220 -4.21 -17.09 0.90
CA ASP A 220 -3.84 -17.55 2.25
C ASP A 220 -3.75 -16.39 3.25
N MET A 221 -3.18 -15.25 2.82
CA MET A 221 -3.12 -14.04 3.65
C MET A 221 -3.31 -12.79 2.80
N SER A 222 -3.86 -11.76 3.43
CA SER A 222 -4.06 -10.44 2.81
C SER A 222 -3.75 -9.31 3.79
N ALA A 223 -3.03 -8.30 3.34
CA ALA A 223 -2.72 -7.10 4.13
C ALA A 223 -3.51 -5.90 3.58
N VAL A 224 -4.36 -5.27 4.42
CA VAL A 224 -5.22 -4.15 4.03
C VAL A 224 -4.90 -2.89 4.83
N SER A 225 -4.81 -1.73 4.16
CA SER A 225 -4.66 -0.43 4.82
C SER A 225 -6.03 0.18 5.12
N MET A 226 -6.47 0.06 6.36
CA MET A 226 -7.74 0.65 6.78
C MET A 226 -7.76 2.18 6.67
N HIS A 227 -6.61 2.83 6.87
CA HIS A 227 -6.49 4.28 6.79
C HIS A 227 -6.60 4.85 5.36
N LYS A 228 -6.34 4.06 4.30
CA LYS A 228 -6.39 4.58 2.92
C LYS A 228 -7.82 4.72 2.42
N SER A 229 -8.64 3.68 2.49
CA SER A 229 -10.03 3.72 2.01
C SER A 229 -11.08 3.36 3.06
N GLY A 230 -10.67 2.88 4.22
CA GLY A 230 -11.59 2.43 5.27
C GLY A 230 -11.94 3.50 6.32
N GLY A 231 -11.30 4.68 6.30
CA GLY A 231 -11.64 5.81 7.17
C GLY A 231 -11.05 5.76 8.58
N SER A 232 -10.05 4.92 8.85
CA SER A 232 -9.34 4.90 10.12
C SER A 232 -8.16 5.89 10.16
N LEU A 233 -7.55 6.08 11.33
CA LEU A 233 -6.37 6.93 11.47
C LEU A 233 -5.17 6.36 10.72
N THR A 234 -4.31 7.24 10.22
CA THR A 234 -3.06 6.88 9.54
C THR A 234 -2.26 5.85 10.34
N GLN A 235 -1.59 4.92 9.66
CA GLN A 235 -0.79 3.83 10.24
C GLN A 235 -1.62 2.62 10.71
N SER A 236 -2.95 2.70 10.74
CA SER A 236 -3.81 1.58 11.10
C SER A 236 -4.07 0.64 9.91
N SER A 237 -3.94 -0.66 10.15
CA SER A 237 -4.00 -1.71 9.13
C SER A 237 -4.55 -3.01 9.71
N ILE A 238 -4.91 -3.96 8.87
CA ILE A 238 -5.34 -5.31 9.29
C ILE A 238 -4.59 -6.34 8.44
N LEU A 239 -4.08 -7.39 9.09
CA LEU A 239 -3.63 -8.60 8.44
C LEU A 239 -4.74 -9.65 8.54
N LEU A 240 -5.14 -10.21 7.41
CA LEU A 240 -6.18 -11.24 7.28
C LEU A 240 -5.55 -12.60 6.94
N THR A 241 -6.11 -13.69 7.45
CA THR A 241 -5.66 -15.04 7.11
C THR A 241 -6.80 -15.96 6.75
N GLY A 242 -6.53 -16.89 5.82
CA GLY A 242 -7.37 -18.03 5.49
C GLY A 242 -7.32 -19.12 6.56
N ARG A 243 -8.13 -20.19 6.37
CA ARG A 243 -8.30 -21.28 7.34
C ARG A 243 -7.06 -22.15 7.51
N ASP A 244 -6.27 -22.32 6.44
CA ASP A 244 -5.11 -23.20 6.40
C ASP A 244 -3.81 -22.51 6.83
N VAL A 245 -3.93 -21.34 7.46
CA VAL A 245 -2.81 -20.57 8.01
C VAL A 245 -2.77 -20.74 9.53
N ASN A 246 -1.59 -21.07 10.06
CA ASN A 246 -1.38 -21.15 11.51
C ASN A 246 -1.38 -19.73 12.13
N ALA A 247 -2.54 -19.33 12.64
CA ALA A 247 -2.77 -18.00 13.23
C ALA A 247 -1.87 -17.73 14.44
N ASP A 248 -1.57 -18.74 15.26
CA ASP A 248 -0.71 -18.59 16.44
C ASP A 248 0.74 -18.28 16.01
N TYR A 249 1.21 -18.94 14.96
CA TYR A 249 2.54 -18.65 14.41
C TYR A 249 2.60 -17.24 13.79
N VAL A 250 1.56 -16.83 13.04
CA VAL A 250 1.47 -15.46 12.53
C VAL A 250 1.51 -14.44 13.67
N ARG A 251 0.78 -14.67 14.77
CA ARG A 251 0.84 -13.81 15.97
C ARG A 251 2.25 -13.72 16.54
N GLN A 252 2.97 -14.84 16.62
CA GLN A 252 4.38 -14.83 17.10
C GLN A 252 5.25 -13.97 16.19
N ILE A 253 5.13 -14.10 14.87
CA ILE A 253 5.88 -13.27 13.91
C ILE A 253 5.53 -11.79 14.05
N ILE A 254 4.24 -11.46 14.15
CA ILE A 254 3.80 -10.07 14.39
C ILE A 254 4.49 -9.52 15.65
N ASN A 255 4.53 -10.28 16.73
CA ASN A 255 5.08 -9.85 18.01
C ASN A 255 6.62 -9.64 17.97
N LEU A 256 7.34 -10.15 16.94
CA LEU A 256 8.77 -9.85 16.77
C LEU A 256 9.02 -8.41 16.32
N THR A 257 8.08 -7.81 15.60
CA THR A 257 8.28 -6.50 14.97
C THR A 257 7.30 -5.42 15.46
N GLN A 258 6.19 -5.82 16.09
CA GLN A 258 5.18 -4.90 16.57
C GLN A 258 5.53 -4.38 17.97
N THR A 259 5.19 -3.11 18.21
CA THR A 259 5.34 -2.48 19.53
C THR A 259 4.53 -3.21 20.61
N THR A 260 5.08 -3.28 21.83
CA THR A 260 4.36 -3.76 23.02
C THR A 260 3.46 -2.69 23.65
N SER A 261 3.61 -1.42 23.23
CA SER A 261 2.84 -0.26 23.70
C SER A 261 1.95 0.26 22.59
N ALA A 262 0.96 -0.54 22.18
CA ALA A 262 0.07 -0.20 21.08
C ALA A 262 -0.75 1.05 21.37
N SER A 263 -0.89 1.93 20.37
CA SER A 263 -1.76 3.11 20.45
C SER A 263 -3.24 2.69 20.46
N TYR A 264 -3.94 2.96 21.55
CA TYR A 264 -5.37 2.70 21.64
C TYR A 264 -6.22 3.65 20.79
N LEU A 265 -5.69 4.81 20.41
CA LEU A 265 -6.31 5.67 19.40
C LEU A 265 -6.35 4.97 18.04
N LEU A 266 -5.25 4.35 17.63
CA LEU A 266 -5.22 3.57 16.39
C LEU A 266 -6.10 2.33 16.46
N LEU A 267 -6.05 1.58 17.56
CA LEU A 267 -6.87 0.38 17.75
C LEU A 267 -8.36 0.69 17.75
N SER A 268 -8.80 1.73 18.48
CA SER A 268 -10.20 2.15 18.48
C SER A 268 -10.64 2.70 17.11
N SER A 269 -9.76 3.38 16.38
CA SER A 269 -10.09 3.86 15.04
C SER A 269 -10.30 2.70 14.07
N LEU A 270 -9.51 1.62 14.16
CA LEU A 270 -9.70 0.39 13.39
C LEU A 270 -11.05 -0.26 13.69
N ASP A 271 -11.37 -0.40 14.97
CA ASP A 271 -12.60 -1.04 15.43
C ASP A 271 -13.86 -0.26 15.00
N ILE A 272 -13.84 1.08 15.15
CA ILE A 272 -14.92 1.96 14.69
C ILE A 272 -15.05 1.92 13.17
N SER A 273 -13.94 1.98 12.43
CA SER A 273 -13.95 1.95 10.97
C SER A 273 -14.44 0.60 10.44
N ARG A 274 -14.01 -0.52 11.04
CA ARG A 274 -14.53 -1.85 10.72
C ARG A 274 -16.06 -1.89 10.90
N ARG A 275 -16.59 -1.41 12.04
CA ARG A 275 -18.03 -1.32 12.29
C ARG A 275 -18.74 -0.48 11.23
N ASN A 276 -18.22 0.70 10.92
CA ASN A 276 -18.82 1.58 9.91
C ASN A 276 -18.85 0.92 8.52
N LEU A 277 -17.76 0.27 8.11
CA LEU A 277 -17.70 -0.43 6.83
C LEU A 277 -18.64 -1.65 6.78
N ALA A 278 -18.71 -2.43 7.85
CA ALA A 278 -19.62 -3.56 7.92
C ALA A 278 -21.09 -3.16 7.79
N LEU A 279 -21.48 -2.04 8.39
CA LEU A 279 -22.86 -1.56 8.41
C LEU A 279 -23.24 -0.71 7.19
N ARG A 280 -22.31 0.04 6.62
CA ARG A 280 -22.58 1.06 5.59
C ARG A 280 -21.65 1.03 4.38
N GLY A 281 -20.69 0.09 4.34
CA GLY A 281 -19.65 0.07 3.33
C GLY A 281 -20.21 -0.05 1.92
N GLU A 282 -21.24 -0.90 1.71
CA GLU A 282 -21.87 -1.06 0.40
C GLU A 282 -22.42 0.26 -0.15
N GLU A 283 -23.20 0.99 0.65
CA GLU A 283 -23.76 2.30 0.26
C GLU A 283 -22.64 3.34 0.05
N SER A 284 -21.66 3.36 0.96
CA SER A 284 -20.56 4.34 0.91
C SER A 284 -19.72 4.15 -0.35
N PHE A 285 -19.33 2.91 -0.67
CA PHE A 285 -18.51 2.65 -1.86
C PHE A 285 -19.29 2.70 -3.18
N ALA A 286 -20.60 2.51 -3.17
CA ALA A 286 -21.44 2.82 -4.33
C ALA A 286 -21.38 4.31 -4.67
N LYS A 287 -21.45 5.20 -3.66
CA LYS A 287 -21.29 6.65 -3.84
C LYS A 287 -19.88 7.02 -4.33
N VAL A 288 -18.84 6.41 -3.74
CA VAL A 288 -17.44 6.63 -4.17
C VAL A 288 -17.26 6.25 -5.64
N ALA A 289 -17.77 5.08 -6.06
CA ALA A 289 -17.69 4.63 -7.44
C ALA A 289 -18.41 5.60 -8.41
N GLN A 290 -19.59 6.09 -8.02
CA GLN A 290 -20.33 7.10 -8.82
C GLN A 290 -19.57 8.42 -8.93
N MET A 291 -19.00 8.93 -7.84
CA MET A 291 -18.20 10.16 -7.85
C MET A 291 -16.94 10.01 -8.70
N SER A 292 -16.26 8.88 -8.61
CA SER A 292 -15.06 8.60 -9.41
C SER A 292 -15.39 8.51 -10.90
N GLU A 293 -16.52 7.90 -11.26
CA GLU A 293 -16.94 7.80 -12.65
C GLU A 293 -17.36 9.16 -13.22
N TYR A 294 -18.09 9.96 -12.43
CA TYR A 294 -18.41 11.34 -12.78
C TYR A 294 -17.14 12.16 -13.02
N ALA A 295 -16.18 12.13 -12.08
CA ALA A 295 -14.90 12.83 -12.23
C ALA A 295 -14.16 12.43 -13.51
N ARG A 296 -14.14 11.13 -13.83
CA ARG A 296 -13.50 10.58 -15.03
C ARG A 296 -14.12 11.11 -16.30
N GLN A 297 -15.45 11.14 -16.37
CA GLN A 297 -16.19 11.66 -17.52
C GLN A 297 -15.96 13.16 -17.73
N GLU A 298 -16.06 13.96 -16.67
CA GLU A 298 -15.82 15.40 -16.74
C GLU A 298 -14.38 15.73 -17.16
N ILE A 299 -13.37 15.07 -16.55
CA ILE A 299 -11.97 15.28 -16.91
C ILE A 299 -11.70 14.90 -18.38
N ASN A 300 -12.25 13.78 -18.85
CA ASN A 300 -12.11 13.39 -20.25
C ASN A 300 -12.80 14.38 -21.20
N SER A 301 -13.88 15.04 -20.78
CA SER A 301 -14.58 16.06 -21.58
C SER A 301 -13.76 17.35 -21.76
N ILE A 302 -12.85 17.67 -20.82
CA ILE A 302 -11.90 18.79 -20.96
C ILE A 302 -11.02 18.59 -22.22
N GLY A 303 -10.67 17.31 -22.54
CA GLY A 303 -9.73 16.96 -23.60
C GLY A 303 -8.27 17.27 -23.20
N GLY A 304 -7.31 16.58 -23.80
CA GLY A 304 -5.89 16.71 -23.46
C GLY A 304 -5.46 15.96 -22.18
N TYR A 305 -6.40 15.54 -21.36
CA TYR A 305 -6.23 14.56 -20.31
C TYR A 305 -6.84 13.23 -20.72
N TYR A 306 -6.37 12.15 -20.08
CA TYR A 306 -7.02 10.86 -20.20
C TYR A 306 -7.16 10.23 -18.82
N ALA A 307 -8.33 10.39 -18.23
CA ALA A 307 -8.70 9.69 -17.00
C ALA A 307 -9.17 8.29 -17.38
N TYR A 308 -8.30 7.30 -17.18
CA TYR A 308 -8.55 5.92 -17.59
C TYR A 308 -9.31 5.12 -16.53
N GLY A 309 -9.89 4.01 -16.95
CA GLY A 309 -10.74 3.18 -16.13
C GLY A 309 -10.91 1.78 -16.68
N ARG A 310 -12.12 1.23 -16.61
CA ARG A 310 -12.46 -0.10 -17.13
C ARG A 310 -12.30 -0.26 -18.64
N ASP A 311 -12.20 0.82 -19.39
CA ASP A 311 -11.85 0.82 -20.81
C ASP A 311 -10.46 0.23 -21.11
N LEU A 312 -9.58 0.17 -20.11
CA LEU A 312 -8.29 -0.51 -20.21
C LEU A 312 -8.36 -2.03 -20.04
N VAL A 313 -9.46 -2.58 -19.51
CA VAL A 313 -9.58 -4.02 -19.22
C VAL A 313 -9.42 -4.83 -20.51
N ASN A 314 -8.46 -5.77 -20.49
CA ASN A 314 -8.12 -6.63 -21.63
C ASN A 314 -8.26 -8.13 -21.33
N GLY A 315 -8.65 -8.49 -20.10
CA GLY A 315 -8.84 -9.87 -19.66
C GLY A 315 -7.53 -10.66 -19.37
N THR A 316 -6.37 -10.02 -19.45
CA THR A 316 -5.06 -10.66 -19.19
C THR A 316 -4.23 -9.82 -18.22
N SER A 317 -3.38 -8.92 -18.70
CA SER A 317 -2.52 -8.04 -17.87
C SER A 317 -3.30 -6.94 -17.15
N ILE A 318 -4.51 -6.63 -17.60
CA ILE A 318 -5.51 -5.81 -16.91
C ILE A 318 -6.79 -6.64 -16.84
N TYR A 319 -6.87 -7.51 -15.85
CA TYR A 319 -8.00 -8.43 -15.73
C TYR A 319 -9.27 -7.70 -15.26
N ASP A 320 -9.11 -6.77 -14.31
CA ASP A 320 -10.15 -5.86 -13.86
C ASP A 320 -9.53 -4.52 -13.45
N TYR A 321 -10.36 -3.53 -13.15
CA TYR A 321 -9.94 -2.19 -12.76
C TYR A 321 -10.72 -1.69 -11.55
N ASP A 322 -10.00 -1.19 -10.55
CA ASP A 322 -10.58 -0.54 -9.38
C ASP A 322 -11.08 0.87 -9.73
N VAL A 323 -12.38 0.97 -9.95
CA VAL A 323 -13.05 2.21 -10.39
C VAL A 323 -12.92 3.37 -9.40
N THR A 324 -12.54 3.13 -8.14
CA THR A 324 -12.33 4.18 -7.14
C THR A 324 -11.03 4.96 -7.34
N LYS A 325 -10.10 4.44 -8.15
CA LYS A 325 -8.86 5.13 -8.51
C LYS A 325 -9.10 6.11 -9.65
N LEU A 326 -8.85 7.37 -9.40
CA LEU A 326 -8.90 8.42 -10.43
C LEU A 326 -7.48 8.71 -10.92
N SER A 327 -7.00 7.86 -11.82
CA SER A 327 -5.71 7.98 -12.47
C SER A 327 -5.86 8.75 -13.78
N ILE A 328 -5.03 9.77 -14.00
CA ILE A 328 -5.18 10.74 -15.11
C ILE A 328 -3.83 10.91 -15.79
N TYR A 329 -3.76 10.56 -17.05
CA TYR A 329 -2.61 10.83 -17.92
C TYR A 329 -2.58 12.29 -18.35
N THR A 330 -1.41 12.95 -18.26
CA THR A 330 -1.26 14.39 -18.42
C THR A 330 -0.37 14.83 -19.58
N LEU A 331 0.48 13.93 -20.12
CA LEU A 331 1.48 14.32 -21.13
C LEU A 331 0.84 14.88 -22.42
N ASP A 332 -0.44 14.64 -22.66
CA ASP A 332 -1.13 15.18 -23.84
C ASP A 332 -1.34 16.69 -23.79
N ILE A 333 -1.23 17.33 -22.62
CA ILE A 333 -1.17 18.79 -22.47
C ILE A 333 0.27 19.33 -22.40
N GLY A 334 1.28 18.48 -22.60
CA GLY A 334 2.69 18.85 -22.56
C GLY A 334 3.27 19.04 -21.14
N LEU A 335 2.54 18.61 -20.08
CA LEU A 335 3.00 18.67 -18.69
C LEU A 335 3.21 17.27 -18.12
N ALA A 336 4.31 17.07 -17.42
CA ALA A 336 4.50 15.88 -16.60
C ALA A 336 3.49 15.85 -15.45
N GLY A 337 3.11 14.65 -14.99
CA GLY A 337 2.17 14.52 -13.87
C GLY A 337 2.67 15.23 -12.61
N ILE A 338 3.98 15.19 -12.34
CA ILE A 338 4.55 15.93 -11.19
C ILE A 338 4.39 17.46 -11.34
N GLU A 339 4.49 18.03 -12.56
CA GLU A 339 4.24 19.45 -12.80
C GLU A 339 2.76 19.80 -12.53
N VAL A 340 1.83 18.94 -12.94
CA VAL A 340 0.39 19.13 -12.66
C VAL A 340 0.09 18.98 -11.17
N TYR A 341 0.74 18.02 -10.48
CA TYR A 341 0.64 17.87 -9.03
C TYR A 341 1.08 19.13 -8.28
N ASP A 342 2.23 19.71 -8.66
CA ASP A 342 2.74 20.93 -8.04
C ASP A 342 1.80 22.12 -8.30
N LEU A 343 1.30 22.29 -9.52
CA LEU A 343 0.31 23.33 -9.84
C LEU A 343 -0.98 23.20 -9.03
N LEU A 344 -1.53 21.98 -8.92
CA LEU A 344 -2.73 21.73 -8.11
C LEU A 344 -2.53 22.13 -6.65
N ARG A 345 -1.37 21.79 -6.07
CA ARG A 345 -1.04 22.15 -4.68
C ARG A 345 -0.81 23.64 -4.49
N ASP A 346 0.03 24.25 -5.34
CA ASP A 346 0.57 25.58 -5.10
C ASP A 346 -0.35 26.71 -5.59
N GLU A 347 -1.13 26.47 -6.67
CA GLU A 347 -1.98 27.51 -7.27
C GLU A 347 -3.46 27.29 -6.97
N TYR A 348 -3.90 26.05 -6.66
CA TYR A 348 -5.33 25.72 -6.49
C TYR A 348 -5.66 25.19 -5.09
N ASP A 349 -4.69 25.05 -4.17
CA ASP A 349 -4.86 24.45 -2.83
C ASP A 349 -5.53 23.07 -2.91
N ILE A 350 -5.16 22.23 -3.88
CA ILE A 350 -5.65 20.87 -4.06
C ILE A 350 -4.51 19.89 -3.86
N GLN A 351 -4.59 19.11 -2.77
CA GLN A 351 -3.63 18.04 -2.50
C GLN A 351 -4.18 16.73 -3.04
N ILE A 352 -3.57 16.19 -4.09
CA ILE A 352 -3.83 14.84 -4.61
C ILE A 352 -2.81 13.84 -4.03
N GLU A 353 -2.98 12.55 -4.32
CA GLU A 353 -2.12 11.50 -3.76
C GLU A 353 -0.69 11.62 -4.27
N PHE A 354 -0.49 11.67 -5.59
CA PHE A 354 0.83 11.90 -6.20
C PHE A 354 0.75 12.31 -7.67
N GLY A 355 1.89 12.76 -8.20
CA GLY A 355 2.18 12.88 -9.63
C GLY A 355 3.46 12.14 -9.97
N ASP A 356 3.46 11.37 -11.06
CA ASP A 356 4.66 10.81 -11.68
C ASP A 356 5.01 11.53 -12.99
N ILE A 357 5.83 10.92 -13.84
CA ILE A 357 6.21 11.52 -15.12
C ILE A 357 5.03 11.65 -16.06
N CYS A 358 4.13 10.66 -16.08
CA CYS A 358 3.04 10.56 -17.07
C CYS A 358 1.67 10.89 -16.49
N ASN A 359 1.48 10.68 -15.18
CA ASN A 359 0.16 10.63 -14.57
C ASN A 359 0.10 11.42 -13.27
N ILE A 360 -1.13 11.80 -12.92
CA ILE A 360 -1.52 12.13 -11.55
C ILE A 360 -2.52 11.11 -11.03
N LEU A 361 -2.55 10.92 -9.71
CA LEU A 361 -3.53 10.08 -9.04
C LEU A 361 -4.25 10.87 -7.95
N ALA A 362 -5.58 10.95 -8.05
CA ALA A 362 -6.45 11.35 -6.97
C ALA A 362 -7.12 10.10 -6.36
N TYR A 363 -7.15 10.05 -5.04
CA TYR A 363 -7.70 8.92 -4.28
C TYR A 363 -9.10 9.30 -3.79
N ILE A 364 -10.15 8.79 -4.44
CA ILE A 364 -11.53 9.07 -4.03
C ILE A 364 -11.93 8.06 -2.95
N SER A 365 -12.43 8.54 -1.83
CA SER A 365 -12.72 7.76 -0.63
C SER A 365 -14.06 8.16 0.02
N ILE A 366 -14.41 7.53 1.12
CA ILE A 366 -15.70 7.70 1.82
C ILE A 366 -15.89 9.10 2.44
N GLY A 367 -14.84 9.91 2.53
CA GLY A 367 -14.87 11.28 3.05
C GLY A 367 -15.03 12.36 1.99
N ASP A 368 -14.94 12.01 0.71
CA ASP A 368 -14.98 12.98 -0.38
C ASP A 368 -16.40 13.45 -0.71
N ARG A 369 -16.50 14.66 -1.25
CA ARG A 369 -17.75 15.32 -1.63
C ARG A 369 -17.72 15.71 -3.10
N ILE A 370 -18.89 15.81 -3.73
CA ILE A 370 -19.00 16.17 -5.13
C ILE A 370 -18.39 17.55 -5.42
N GLN A 371 -18.52 18.50 -4.49
CA GLN A 371 -17.96 19.85 -4.63
C GLN A 371 -16.42 19.83 -4.72
N ASP A 372 -15.77 18.90 -4.02
CA ASP A 372 -14.32 18.75 -4.06
C ASP A 372 -13.88 18.17 -5.42
N ILE A 373 -14.70 17.26 -6.01
CA ILE A 373 -14.51 16.74 -7.36
C ILE A 373 -14.65 17.85 -8.40
N GLU A 374 -15.71 18.66 -8.32
CA GLU A 374 -15.94 19.78 -9.24
C GLU A 374 -14.81 20.81 -9.19
N ARG A 375 -14.27 21.07 -8.00
CA ARG A 375 -13.09 21.93 -7.83
C ARG A 375 -11.85 21.35 -8.52
N LEU A 376 -11.61 20.05 -8.41
CA LEU A 376 -10.51 19.38 -9.10
C LEU A 376 -10.67 19.47 -10.63
N VAL A 377 -11.88 19.22 -11.14
CA VAL A 377 -12.19 19.32 -12.59
C VAL A 377 -11.92 20.72 -13.10
N GLY A 378 -12.45 21.76 -12.42
CA GLY A 378 -12.22 23.16 -12.79
C GLY A 378 -10.75 23.57 -12.75
N ALA A 379 -9.97 23.09 -11.74
CA ALA A 379 -8.54 23.34 -11.68
C ALA A 379 -7.79 22.71 -12.85
N LEU A 380 -8.14 21.47 -13.24
CA LEU A 380 -7.52 20.80 -14.39
C LEU A 380 -7.84 21.50 -15.71
N GLU A 381 -9.07 22.04 -15.87
CA GLU A 381 -9.44 22.84 -17.04
C GLU A 381 -8.60 24.12 -17.12
N ASP A 382 -8.45 24.83 -16.01
CA ASP A 382 -7.62 26.03 -15.93
C ASP A 382 -6.14 25.73 -16.18
N ILE A 383 -5.60 24.66 -15.60
CA ILE A 383 -4.21 24.23 -15.83
C ILE A 383 -3.98 23.98 -17.32
N LYS A 384 -4.87 23.26 -17.98
CA LYS A 384 -4.77 23.05 -19.43
C LYS A 384 -4.76 24.38 -20.17
N ARG A 385 -5.69 25.30 -19.87
CA ARG A 385 -5.83 26.58 -20.54
C ARG A 385 -4.61 27.50 -20.36
N LEU A 386 -3.99 27.50 -19.17
CA LEU A 386 -2.96 28.47 -18.78
C LEU A 386 -1.53 27.95 -18.96
N TYR A 387 -1.31 26.63 -18.81
CA TYR A 387 0.02 26.04 -18.66
C TYR A 387 0.36 24.97 -19.71
N SER A 388 -0.54 24.62 -20.65
CA SER A 388 -0.24 23.66 -21.72
C SER A 388 1.01 24.05 -22.51
N LYS A 389 1.83 23.06 -22.83
CA LYS A 389 3.08 23.21 -23.59
C LYS A 389 3.10 22.25 -24.79
N ASP A 390 4.03 22.47 -25.72
CA ASP A 390 4.32 21.50 -26.78
C ASP A 390 4.90 20.21 -26.18
N LYS A 391 4.53 19.06 -26.73
CA LYS A 391 4.91 17.72 -26.23
C LYS A 391 6.39 17.34 -26.44
N THR A 392 7.27 18.27 -26.79
CA THR A 392 8.68 18.00 -27.10
C THR A 392 9.48 17.70 -25.86
N GLY A 393 10.24 16.57 -25.89
CA GLY A 393 11.23 16.23 -24.86
C GLY A 393 10.68 15.46 -23.63
N LEU A 394 9.43 14.98 -23.67
CA LEU A 394 8.88 14.10 -22.63
C LEU A 394 9.20 12.65 -22.99
N LEU A 395 9.94 11.95 -22.13
CA LEU A 395 10.18 10.51 -22.27
C LEU A 395 8.94 9.75 -21.79
N SER A 396 8.51 8.77 -22.57
CA SER A 396 7.60 7.73 -22.06
C SER A 396 8.31 6.95 -20.96
N GLY A 397 7.58 6.52 -19.92
CA GLY A 397 8.14 5.70 -18.86
C GLY A 397 8.85 4.45 -19.44
N GLU A 398 10.14 4.29 -19.17
CA GLU A 398 10.89 3.13 -19.61
C GLU A 398 10.73 1.98 -18.62
N TYR A 399 10.54 0.77 -19.17
CA TYR A 399 10.51 -0.45 -18.38
C TYR A 399 11.91 -0.80 -17.89
N ILE A 400 12.08 -0.88 -16.58
CA ILE A 400 13.30 -1.32 -15.95
C ILE A 400 13.16 -2.79 -15.56
N ASN A 401 13.99 -3.65 -16.15
CA ASN A 401 14.05 -5.07 -15.81
C ASN A 401 15.35 -5.35 -15.05
N PRO A 402 15.36 -5.20 -13.70
CA PRO A 402 16.55 -5.41 -12.92
C PRO A 402 16.91 -6.91 -12.86
N LYS A 403 18.21 -7.19 -12.84
CA LYS A 403 18.74 -8.54 -12.68
C LYS A 403 19.23 -8.71 -11.25
N VAL A 404 18.71 -9.71 -10.54
CA VAL A 404 19.17 -10.09 -9.21
C VAL A 404 20.51 -10.82 -9.36
N ALA A 405 21.57 -10.26 -8.76
CA ALA A 405 22.90 -10.84 -8.76
C ALA A 405 23.19 -11.61 -7.47
N VAL A 406 22.71 -11.07 -6.32
CA VAL A 406 22.79 -11.70 -4.99
C VAL A 406 21.46 -11.45 -4.24
N SER A 407 21.22 -12.18 -3.16
CA SER A 407 19.98 -11.98 -2.39
C SER A 407 19.92 -10.57 -1.78
N PRO A 408 18.71 -10.01 -1.59
CA PRO A 408 18.56 -8.70 -0.93
C PRO A 408 19.20 -8.63 0.45
N GLN A 409 19.13 -9.71 1.24
CA GLN A 409 19.75 -9.81 2.57
C GLN A 409 21.28 -9.74 2.47
N GLU A 410 21.88 -10.56 1.62
CA GLU A 410 23.32 -10.57 1.42
C GLU A 410 23.84 -9.18 0.99
N ALA A 411 23.20 -8.58 0.00
CA ALA A 411 23.58 -7.24 -0.47
C ALA A 411 23.43 -6.17 0.62
N PHE A 412 22.35 -6.24 1.41
CA PHE A 412 22.08 -5.24 2.43
C PHE A 412 23.12 -5.26 3.56
N TYR A 413 23.59 -6.44 3.96
CA TYR A 413 24.55 -6.60 5.05
C TYR A 413 26.03 -6.66 4.61
N SER A 414 26.30 -6.73 3.29
CA SER A 414 27.67 -6.71 2.75
C SER A 414 28.34 -5.35 2.91
N GLN A 415 29.67 -5.33 2.84
CA GLN A 415 30.44 -4.09 2.77
C GLN A 415 30.18 -3.37 1.46
N LYS A 416 30.15 -2.03 1.53
CA LYS A 416 29.72 -1.16 0.43
C LYS A 416 30.68 0.01 0.26
N LYS A 417 30.86 0.44 -0.98
CA LYS A 417 31.55 1.67 -1.33
C LYS A 417 30.61 2.64 -2.07
N SER A 418 30.86 3.93 -1.92
CA SER A 418 30.16 4.99 -2.68
C SER A 418 30.78 5.13 -4.06
N VAL A 419 29.95 5.12 -5.10
CA VAL A 419 30.36 5.28 -6.50
C VAL A 419 29.42 6.28 -7.17
N ARG A 420 29.92 7.16 -8.03
CA ARG A 420 29.06 8.06 -8.80
C ARG A 420 28.06 7.26 -9.63
N ILE A 421 26.83 7.75 -9.74
CA ILE A 421 25.72 7.00 -10.34
C ILE A 421 26.06 6.44 -11.73
N MET A 422 26.68 7.21 -12.62
CA MET A 422 27.04 6.75 -13.96
C MET A 422 28.24 5.81 -13.97
N ASP A 423 29.12 5.89 -12.98
CA ASP A 423 30.29 5.02 -12.82
C ASP A 423 29.88 3.69 -12.10
N ALA A 424 28.70 3.64 -11.50
CA ALA A 424 28.15 2.45 -10.84
C ALA A 424 27.55 1.42 -11.81
N VAL A 425 27.47 1.73 -13.11
CA VAL A 425 26.95 0.80 -14.12
C VAL A 425 27.80 -0.47 -14.14
N GLY A 426 27.13 -1.63 -14.04
CA GLY A 426 27.78 -2.95 -13.95
C GLY A 426 28.08 -3.42 -12.53
N ALA A 427 27.95 -2.56 -11.52
CA ALA A 427 28.06 -2.95 -10.11
C ALA A 427 26.71 -3.47 -9.56
N VAL A 428 26.78 -4.14 -8.41
CA VAL A 428 25.58 -4.61 -7.68
C VAL A 428 25.22 -3.59 -6.61
N SER A 429 23.93 -3.21 -6.58
CA SER A 429 23.42 -2.24 -5.59
C SER A 429 23.44 -2.81 -4.17
N GLY A 430 23.87 -2.00 -3.21
CA GLY A 430 23.78 -2.27 -1.78
C GLY A 430 22.65 -1.50 -1.07
N GLU A 431 21.89 -0.68 -1.81
CA GLU A 431 20.84 0.17 -1.26
C GLU A 431 19.62 0.27 -2.17
N PHE A 432 18.55 0.82 -1.65
CA PHE A 432 17.35 1.13 -2.43
C PHE A 432 17.48 2.48 -3.13
N VAL A 433 16.93 2.57 -4.33
CA VAL A 433 16.63 3.85 -4.99
C VAL A 433 15.18 3.81 -5.43
N MET A 434 14.37 4.76 -4.98
CA MET A 434 12.95 4.80 -5.31
C MET A 434 12.44 6.22 -5.44
N CYS A 435 11.48 6.42 -6.35
CA CYS A 435 10.66 7.63 -6.32
C CYS A 435 9.59 7.49 -5.23
N TYR A 436 9.30 8.55 -4.52
CA TYR A 436 8.24 8.54 -3.53
C TYR A 436 7.35 9.78 -3.67
N PRO A 437 6.03 9.57 -3.68
CA PRO A 437 5.27 8.33 -3.86
C PRO A 437 5.50 7.68 -5.23
N PRO A 438 5.20 6.36 -5.43
CA PRO A 438 4.49 5.44 -4.54
C PRO A 438 5.39 4.58 -3.63
N GLY A 439 6.71 4.73 -3.65
CA GLY A 439 7.62 3.89 -2.85
C GLY A 439 7.89 2.52 -3.47
N ILE A 440 7.79 2.43 -4.80
CA ILE A 440 8.21 1.27 -5.59
C ILE A 440 9.69 1.47 -5.93
N PRO A 441 10.58 0.53 -5.58
CA PRO A 441 11.99 0.67 -5.88
C PRO A 441 12.30 0.63 -7.38
N ILE A 442 13.04 1.62 -7.85
CA ILE A 442 13.69 1.60 -9.18
C ILE A 442 14.84 0.60 -9.14
N LEU A 443 15.58 0.59 -8.02
CA LEU A 443 16.71 -0.28 -7.75
C LEU A 443 16.62 -0.78 -6.31
N ALA A 444 16.89 -2.07 -6.10
CA ALA A 444 16.91 -2.69 -4.79
C ALA A 444 18.27 -3.31 -4.47
N PRO A 445 18.60 -3.56 -3.19
CA PRO A 445 19.81 -4.28 -2.82
C PRO A 445 19.88 -5.65 -3.51
N GLY A 446 21.07 -5.96 -4.08
CA GLY A 446 21.32 -7.22 -4.78
C GLY A 446 21.06 -7.17 -6.28
N GLU A 447 20.53 -6.08 -6.81
CA GLU A 447 20.27 -5.89 -8.23
C GLU A 447 21.46 -5.28 -8.96
N LEU A 448 21.66 -5.70 -10.22
CA LEU A 448 22.68 -5.14 -11.09
C LEU A 448 22.26 -3.75 -11.60
N ILE A 449 23.13 -2.77 -11.44
CA ILE A 449 22.91 -1.41 -11.95
C ILE A 449 23.18 -1.41 -13.45
N THR A 450 22.14 -1.32 -14.26
CA THR A 450 22.28 -1.19 -15.72
C THR A 450 22.39 0.28 -16.12
N LYS A 451 22.82 0.51 -17.35
CA LYS A 451 22.91 1.87 -17.90
C LYS A 451 21.54 2.55 -17.95
N GLU A 452 20.52 1.81 -18.31
CA GLU A 452 19.13 2.27 -18.39
C GLU A 452 18.62 2.69 -17.02
N ILE A 453 18.88 1.89 -15.96
CA ILE A 453 18.54 2.22 -14.58
C ILE A 453 19.21 3.54 -14.13
N ALA A 454 20.53 3.66 -14.36
CA ALA A 454 21.28 4.86 -13.98
C ALA A 454 20.75 6.11 -14.71
N GLN A 455 20.50 6.01 -16.01
CA GLN A 455 19.93 7.10 -16.82
C GLN A 455 18.53 7.47 -16.38
N TYR A 456 17.68 6.49 -16.06
CA TYR A 456 16.32 6.76 -15.56
C TYR A 456 16.33 7.49 -14.21
N ILE A 457 17.21 7.10 -13.28
CA ILE A 457 17.35 7.78 -11.99
C ILE A 457 17.77 9.25 -12.19
N VAL A 458 18.77 9.51 -13.06
CA VAL A 458 19.21 10.88 -13.38
C VAL A 458 18.06 11.70 -13.97
N TYR A 459 17.36 11.15 -14.95
CA TYR A 459 16.22 11.81 -15.59
C TYR A 459 15.08 12.12 -14.61
N ALA A 460 14.70 11.17 -13.76
CA ALA A 460 13.65 11.40 -12.78
C ALA A 460 14.02 12.52 -11.77
N LYS A 461 15.29 12.59 -11.36
CA LYS A 461 15.82 13.72 -10.55
C LYS A 461 15.68 15.06 -11.29
N GLU A 462 16.09 15.13 -12.55
CA GLU A 462 16.00 16.36 -13.35
C GLU A 462 14.55 16.85 -13.51
N LYS A 463 13.59 15.93 -13.47
CA LYS A 463 12.14 16.24 -13.49
C LYS A 463 11.55 16.58 -12.12
N GLY A 464 12.37 16.61 -11.06
CA GLY A 464 11.93 17.00 -9.73
C GLY A 464 11.30 15.87 -8.91
N CYS A 465 11.38 14.61 -9.35
CA CYS A 465 10.89 13.50 -8.56
C CYS A 465 11.68 13.36 -7.24
N SER A 466 10.97 13.26 -6.11
CA SER A 466 11.59 13.01 -4.82
C SER A 466 12.18 11.61 -4.77
N MET A 467 13.50 11.52 -4.59
CA MET A 467 14.23 10.26 -4.47
C MET A 467 14.45 9.89 -3.01
N GLN A 468 14.30 8.62 -2.69
CA GLN A 468 14.46 8.09 -1.34
C GLN A 468 15.16 6.72 -1.34
N GLY A 469 15.70 6.34 -0.17
CA GLY A 469 16.28 5.02 0.06
C GLY A 469 17.80 4.97 -0.05
N THR A 470 18.42 6.00 -0.60
CA THR A 470 19.87 6.17 -0.72
C THR A 470 20.47 6.78 0.54
N GLU A 471 21.72 6.45 0.83
CA GLU A 471 22.50 7.13 1.87
C GLU A 471 22.83 8.57 1.48
N ASP A 472 23.08 8.81 0.19
CA ASP A 472 23.23 10.16 -0.36
C ASP A 472 21.87 10.76 -0.74
N PRO A 473 21.34 11.78 -0.02
CA PRO A 473 20.04 12.37 -0.32
C PRO A 473 20.00 13.06 -1.70
N ALA A 474 21.14 13.49 -2.21
CA ALA A 474 21.26 14.12 -3.54
C ALA A 474 21.25 13.08 -4.67
N VAL A 475 21.45 11.79 -4.33
CA VAL A 475 21.54 10.68 -5.28
C VAL A 475 22.55 10.97 -6.41
N GLU A 476 23.69 11.50 -6.05
CA GLU A 476 24.84 11.64 -6.95
C GLU A 476 25.75 10.42 -6.88
N TYR A 477 25.74 9.77 -5.70
CA TYR A 477 26.49 8.56 -5.41
C TYR A 477 25.53 7.45 -5.00
N LEU A 478 25.86 6.21 -5.41
CA LEU A 478 25.18 5.00 -4.99
C LEU A 478 26.11 4.11 -4.17
N LYS A 479 25.55 3.42 -3.18
CA LYS A 479 26.26 2.36 -2.45
C LYS A 479 26.21 1.08 -3.28
N VAL A 480 27.35 0.62 -3.71
CA VAL A 480 27.56 -0.64 -4.42
C VAL A 480 28.37 -1.62 -3.55
N LEU A 481 28.21 -2.91 -3.79
CA LEU A 481 28.99 -3.93 -3.07
C LEU A 481 30.47 -3.79 -3.41
N GLU A 482 31.32 -3.95 -2.39
CA GLU A 482 32.76 -4.13 -2.61
C GLU A 482 32.98 -5.53 -3.22
N GLN A 483 33.65 -5.57 -4.37
CA GLN A 483 34.05 -6.82 -5.03
C GLN A 483 35.25 -7.42 -4.34
#